data_e476753a5ee7cb146fe5acd59402fb32
#
_entry.id   e476753a5ee7cb146fe5acd59402fb32
#
_cell.length_a   1.000
_cell.length_b   1.000
_cell.length_c   1.000
_cell.angle_alpha   90.00
_cell.angle_beta   90.00
_cell.angle_gamma   90.00
#
_symmetry.space_group_name_H-M   'P 1'
#
loop_
_entity.id
_entity.type
_entity.pdbx_description
1 polymer ?
#
loop_
_entity_poly.entity_id
_entity_poly.type
_entity_poly.pdbx_seq_one_letter_code
_entity_poly.pdbx_strand_id
1 'polypeptide(L)'
;MLRNTAKRFGSMTKLLHWLIFILISTQYYLVWSISEDSPLTALYIMLHKSIGMTILILGILFFIWHMINVKPMPPGTQPRWQYITSKAVHHTLFLLIILMPIIGYLLSCADGKPINFFGWFTIPCLISANDHLAGIMFSTHETLAFIILFVAGIHVLAALYHHFICKDYVLKRMLPFTSKE
;
A
#
# COMPACT_ATOMS: atom_id res chain seq x y z
N MET A 1 12.39 -8.93 -18.38
CA MET A 1 12.77 -7.51 -18.57
C MET A 1 12.42 -6.73 -17.31
N LEU A 2 13.36 -5.92 -16.77
CA LEU A 2 13.13 -5.13 -15.55
C LEU A 2 12.14 -3.96 -15.77
N ARG A 3 12.29 -3.24 -16.87
CA ARG A 3 11.48 -2.07 -17.22
C ARG A 3 10.18 -2.44 -17.94
N ASN A 4 9.19 -1.54 -17.83
CA ASN A 4 7.95 -1.63 -18.59
C ASN A 4 8.20 -1.38 -20.08
N THR A 5 7.34 -1.95 -20.90
CA THR A 5 7.22 -1.65 -22.34
C THR A 5 5.82 -1.10 -22.64
N ALA A 6 5.57 -0.64 -23.86
CA ALA A 6 4.23 -0.22 -24.27
C ALA A 6 3.17 -1.34 -24.15
N LYS A 7 3.59 -2.60 -24.12
CA LYS A 7 2.67 -3.77 -24.08
C LYS A 7 2.62 -4.47 -22.73
N ARG A 8 3.68 -4.40 -21.89
CA ARG A 8 3.86 -5.25 -20.69
C ARG A 8 4.44 -4.49 -19.52
N PHE A 9 4.03 -4.87 -18.29
CA PHE A 9 4.69 -4.45 -17.08
C PHE A 9 6.02 -5.23 -16.90
N GLY A 10 7.07 -4.53 -16.51
CA GLY A 10 8.37 -5.11 -16.16
C GLY A 10 8.32 -5.86 -14.81
N SER A 11 9.29 -6.74 -14.60
CA SER A 11 9.37 -7.53 -13.36
C SER A 11 9.50 -6.66 -12.10
N MET A 12 10.18 -5.50 -12.18
CA MET A 12 10.29 -4.58 -11.04
C MET A 12 8.93 -3.98 -10.64
N THR A 13 8.12 -3.55 -11.62
CA THR A 13 6.76 -3.05 -11.36
C THR A 13 5.91 -4.12 -10.68
N LYS A 14 5.96 -5.36 -11.17
CA LYS A 14 5.22 -6.49 -10.60
C LYS A 14 5.71 -6.81 -9.18
N LEU A 15 7.03 -6.86 -8.97
CA LEU A 15 7.63 -7.13 -7.67
C LEU A 15 7.19 -6.10 -6.62
N LEU A 16 7.34 -4.81 -6.92
CA LEU A 16 6.96 -3.73 -5.99
C LEU A 16 5.46 -3.77 -5.68
N HIS A 17 4.61 -3.98 -6.69
CA HIS A 17 3.17 -4.10 -6.50
C HIS A 17 2.80 -5.26 -5.57
N TRP A 18 3.31 -6.47 -5.83
CA TRP A 18 2.96 -7.64 -5.03
C TRP A 18 3.58 -7.60 -3.63
N LEU A 19 4.79 -7.05 -3.50
CA LEU A 19 5.43 -6.86 -2.19
C LEU A 19 4.61 -5.88 -1.32
N ILE A 20 4.21 -4.73 -1.88
CA ILE A 20 3.36 -3.77 -1.17
C ILE A 20 2.01 -4.39 -0.81
N PHE A 21 1.39 -5.16 -1.71
CA PHE A 21 0.14 -5.87 -1.43
C PHE A 21 0.27 -6.83 -0.23
N ILE A 22 1.34 -7.64 -0.20
CA ILE A 22 1.60 -8.57 0.90
C ILE A 22 1.81 -7.80 2.21
N LEU A 23 2.61 -6.73 2.19
CA LEU A 23 2.90 -5.95 3.38
C LEU A 23 1.64 -5.24 3.92
N ILE A 24 0.78 -4.69 3.05
CA ILE A 24 -0.51 -4.10 3.46
C ILE A 24 -1.42 -5.17 4.04
N SER A 25 -1.52 -6.35 3.43
CA SER A 25 -2.31 -7.47 3.99
C SER A 25 -1.80 -7.89 5.37
N THR A 26 -0.48 -7.93 5.54
CA THR A 26 0.16 -8.20 6.84
C THR A 26 -0.19 -7.13 7.88
N GLN A 27 -0.27 -5.84 7.50
CA GLN A 27 -0.68 -4.77 8.40
C GLN A 27 -2.06 -4.98 9.01
N TYR A 28 -3.05 -5.36 8.19
CA TYR A 28 -4.39 -5.67 8.70
C TYR A 28 -4.39 -6.91 9.59
N TYR A 29 -3.67 -7.96 9.19
CA TYR A 29 -3.52 -9.15 10.01
C TYR A 29 -2.94 -8.82 11.40
N LEU A 30 -1.86 -8.02 11.46
CA LEU A 30 -1.24 -7.64 12.72
C LEU A 30 -2.22 -6.87 13.62
N VAL A 31 -2.91 -5.85 13.08
CA VAL A 31 -3.85 -5.01 13.85
C VAL A 31 -5.02 -5.84 14.36
N TRP A 32 -5.60 -6.72 13.55
CA TRP A 32 -6.72 -7.57 13.98
C TRP A 32 -6.30 -8.67 14.94
N SER A 33 -5.02 -8.96 15.04
CA SER A 33 -4.46 -9.94 15.98
C SER A 33 -4.03 -9.32 17.32
N ILE A 34 -4.11 -7.98 17.48
CA ILE A 34 -3.82 -7.31 18.73
C ILE A 34 -4.94 -7.62 19.73
N SER A 35 -4.55 -8.12 20.91
CA SER A 35 -5.46 -8.37 22.04
C SER A 35 -4.75 -7.99 23.33
N GLU A 36 -5.47 -7.38 24.28
CA GLU A 36 -4.90 -6.94 25.56
C GLU A 36 -4.29 -8.11 26.35
N ASP A 37 -4.87 -9.30 26.24
CA ASP A 37 -4.42 -10.51 26.93
C ASP A 37 -3.27 -11.25 26.23
N SER A 38 -2.87 -10.82 25.03
CA SER A 38 -1.86 -11.55 24.24
C SER A 38 -0.44 -11.09 24.61
N PRO A 39 0.47 -12.03 24.94
CA PRO A 39 1.89 -11.71 25.17
C PRO A 39 2.58 -11.20 23.88
N LEU A 40 1.97 -11.37 22.72
CA LEU A 40 2.51 -10.95 21.41
C LEU A 40 2.11 -9.53 21.02
N THR A 41 1.24 -8.87 21.77
CA THR A 41 0.74 -7.52 21.44
C THR A 41 1.86 -6.51 21.22
N ALA A 42 2.86 -6.48 22.10
CA ALA A 42 4.01 -5.58 21.96
C ALA A 42 4.82 -5.87 20.68
N LEU A 43 4.98 -7.14 20.31
CA LEU A 43 5.63 -7.56 19.06
C LEU A 43 4.82 -7.12 17.85
N TYR A 44 3.50 -7.32 17.85
CA TYR A 44 2.63 -6.94 16.73
C TYR A 44 2.61 -5.43 16.50
N ILE A 45 2.59 -4.63 17.57
CA ILE A 45 2.68 -3.16 17.47
C ILE A 45 4.05 -2.75 16.89
N MET A 46 5.15 -3.34 17.37
CA MET A 46 6.48 -3.07 16.82
C MET A 46 6.57 -3.43 15.33
N LEU A 47 6.08 -4.61 14.94
CA LEU A 47 6.05 -5.05 13.54
C LEU A 47 5.17 -4.15 12.69
N HIS A 48 3.96 -3.78 13.17
CA HIS A 48 3.06 -2.87 12.48
C HIS A 48 3.74 -1.53 12.16
N LYS A 49 4.36 -0.91 13.13
CA LYS A 49 5.08 0.35 12.95
C LYS A 49 6.25 0.21 11.98
N SER A 50 7.06 -0.85 12.12
CA SER A 50 8.25 -1.09 11.29
C SER A 50 7.87 -1.41 9.83
N ILE A 51 6.89 -2.28 9.61
CA ILE A 51 6.37 -2.60 8.28
C ILE A 51 5.72 -1.35 7.66
N GLY A 52 5.02 -0.53 8.45
CA GLY A 52 4.47 0.75 7.99
C GLY A 52 5.54 1.66 7.40
N MET A 53 6.68 1.84 8.10
CA MET A 53 7.82 2.61 7.59
C MET A 53 8.45 1.97 6.34
N THR A 54 8.50 0.64 6.28
CA THR A 54 8.97 -0.09 5.09
C THR A 54 8.04 0.16 3.89
N ILE A 55 6.72 0.17 4.10
CA ILE A 55 5.73 0.50 3.07
C ILE A 55 5.93 1.93 2.57
N LEU A 56 6.22 2.90 3.46
CA LEU A 56 6.50 4.28 3.06
C LEU A 56 7.67 4.35 2.08
N ILE A 57 8.80 3.72 2.42
CA ILE A 57 9.99 3.68 1.56
C ILE A 57 9.68 3.02 0.21
N LEU A 58 9.05 1.85 0.24
CA LEU A 58 8.68 1.12 -0.97
C LEU A 58 7.63 1.87 -1.81
N GLY A 59 6.68 2.55 -1.17
CA GLY A 59 5.68 3.37 -1.84
C GLY A 59 6.30 4.55 -2.58
N ILE A 60 7.25 5.25 -1.95
CA ILE A 60 8.02 6.33 -2.59
C ILE A 60 8.84 5.78 -3.76
N LEU A 61 9.55 4.67 -3.57
CA LEU A 61 10.34 4.03 -4.64
C LEU A 61 9.44 3.57 -5.80
N PHE A 62 8.26 3.02 -5.49
CA PHE A 62 7.29 2.60 -6.51
C PHE A 62 6.70 3.80 -7.25
N PHE A 63 6.41 4.90 -6.55
CA PHE A 63 5.94 6.13 -7.16
C PHE A 63 7.00 6.71 -8.13
N ILE A 64 8.26 6.84 -7.68
CA ILE A 64 9.37 7.30 -8.53
C ILE A 64 9.52 6.36 -9.74
N TRP A 65 9.50 5.05 -9.50
CA TRP A 65 9.57 4.05 -10.57
C TRP A 65 8.45 4.21 -11.59
N HIS A 66 7.23 4.49 -11.12
CA HIS A 66 6.06 4.74 -11.99
C HIS A 66 6.21 6.01 -12.84
N MET A 67 6.85 7.06 -12.28
CA MET A 67 7.07 8.32 -12.99
C MET A 67 8.09 8.21 -14.11
N ILE A 68 9.14 7.43 -13.93
CA ILE A 68 10.26 7.29 -14.88
C ILE A 68 10.08 6.15 -15.89
N ASN A 69 9.05 5.32 -15.76
CA ASN A 69 8.78 4.19 -16.65
C ASN A 69 7.65 4.44 -17.62
N VAL A 70 7.73 3.76 -18.76
CA VAL A 70 6.64 3.74 -19.76
C VAL A 70 5.39 3.13 -19.13
N LYS A 71 4.24 3.73 -19.42
CA LYS A 71 2.92 3.20 -19.02
C LYS A 71 2.41 2.27 -20.12
N PRO A 72 2.23 0.98 -19.85
CA PRO A 72 1.65 0.07 -20.85
C PRO A 72 0.25 0.52 -21.26
N MET A 73 -0.03 0.41 -22.55
CA MET A 73 -1.36 0.72 -23.09
C MET A 73 -2.42 -0.19 -22.48
N PRO A 74 -3.64 0.31 -22.23
CA PRO A 74 -4.76 -0.53 -21.82
C PRO A 74 -5.00 -1.67 -22.81
N PRO A 75 -5.40 -2.87 -22.36
CA PRO A 75 -5.78 -3.93 -23.28
C PRO A 75 -7.14 -3.63 -23.92
N GLY A 76 -7.22 -3.70 -25.26
CA GLY A 76 -8.46 -3.55 -26.01
C GLY A 76 -9.08 -2.15 -25.99
N THR A 77 -10.32 -2.06 -26.45
CA THR A 77 -11.15 -0.85 -26.43
C THR A 77 -11.95 -0.82 -25.14
N GLN A 78 -11.38 -0.21 -24.09
CA GLN A 78 -12.11 -0.01 -22.85
C GLN A 78 -13.03 1.22 -22.93
N PRO A 79 -14.25 1.17 -22.37
CA PRO A 79 -15.10 2.35 -22.23
C PRO A 79 -14.38 3.47 -21.47
N ARG A 80 -14.60 4.72 -21.86
CA ARG A 80 -13.92 5.88 -21.26
C ARG A 80 -14.09 5.96 -19.73
N TRP A 81 -15.26 5.59 -19.22
CA TRP A 81 -15.51 5.62 -17.77
C TRP A 81 -14.63 4.61 -17.01
N GLN A 82 -14.41 3.38 -17.53
CA GLN A 82 -13.52 2.38 -16.92
C GLN A 82 -12.09 2.89 -16.85
N TYR A 83 -11.62 3.53 -17.92
CA TYR A 83 -10.29 4.13 -17.96
C TYR A 83 -10.12 5.25 -16.92
N ILE A 84 -11.11 6.14 -16.79
CA ILE A 84 -11.07 7.24 -15.81
C ILE A 84 -11.10 6.68 -14.38
N THR A 85 -12.01 5.76 -14.08
CA THR A 85 -12.16 5.13 -12.77
C THR A 85 -10.89 4.37 -12.38
N SER A 86 -10.33 3.59 -13.31
CA SER A 86 -9.06 2.88 -13.08
C SER A 86 -7.93 3.85 -12.70
N LYS A 87 -7.79 4.96 -13.40
CA LYS A 87 -6.80 6.00 -13.06
C LYS A 87 -7.07 6.60 -11.67
N ALA A 88 -8.32 6.96 -11.37
CA ALA A 88 -8.69 7.52 -10.07
C ALA A 88 -8.32 6.56 -8.93
N VAL A 89 -8.70 5.28 -9.03
CA VAL A 89 -8.38 4.24 -8.05
C VAL A 89 -6.87 4.11 -7.84
N HIS A 90 -6.08 4.04 -8.92
CA HIS A 90 -4.62 3.92 -8.81
C HIS A 90 -3.98 5.15 -8.17
N HIS A 91 -4.38 6.38 -8.54
CA HIS A 91 -3.84 7.60 -7.93
C HIS A 91 -4.22 7.69 -6.44
N THR A 92 -5.46 7.33 -6.10
CA THR A 92 -5.91 7.28 -4.70
C THR A 92 -5.08 6.28 -3.91
N LEU A 93 -4.85 5.06 -4.41
CA LEU A 93 -4.01 4.06 -3.74
C LEU A 93 -2.57 4.55 -3.57
N PHE A 94 -1.96 5.17 -4.59
CA PHE A 94 -0.62 5.74 -4.46
C PHE A 94 -0.54 6.82 -3.38
N LEU A 95 -1.53 7.72 -3.33
CA LEU A 95 -1.61 8.75 -2.29
C LEU A 95 -1.73 8.12 -0.90
N LEU A 96 -2.61 7.15 -0.74
CA LEU A 96 -2.89 6.50 0.54
C LEU A 96 -1.70 5.67 1.05
N ILE A 97 -0.99 4.96 0.17
CA ILE A 97 0.21 4.17 0.52
C ILE A 97 1.31 5.07 1.12
N ILE A 98 1.40 6.32 0.69
CA ILE A 98 2.38 7.28 1.21
C ILE A 98 1.82 8.00 2.45
N LEU A 99 0.59 8.48 2.40
CA LEU A 99 -0.02 9.29 3.46
C LEU A 99 -0.23 8.49 4.76
N MET A 100 -0.69 7.25 4.63
CA MET A 100 -1.03 6.39 5.78
C MET A 100 0.16 6.16 6.73
N PRO A 101 1.36 5.75 6.26
CA PRO A 101 2.51 5.59 7.14
C PRO A 101 3.02 6.90 7.73
N ILE A 102 2.87 8.02 7.02
CA ILE A 102 3.23 9.36 7.53
C ILE A 102 2.33 9.71 8.73
N ILE A 103 1.02 9.52 8.60
CA ILE A 103 0.07 9.74 9.70
C ILE A 103 0.38 8.79 10.87
N GLY A 104 0.70 7.52 10.60
CA GLY A 104 1.10 6.54 11.62
C GLY A 104 2.40 6.92 12.34
N TYR A 105 3.38 7.49 11.63
CA TYR A 105 4.59 8.03 12.24
C TYR A 105 4.29 9.23 13.14
N LEU A 106 3.50 10.18 12.66
CA LEU A 106 3.09 11.35 13.44
C LEU A 106 2.29 10.95 14.68
N LEU A 107 1.38 9.98 14.54
CA LEU A 107 0.65 9.38 15.67
C LEU A 107 1.62 8.82 16.72
N SER A 108 2.58 8.00 16.29
CA SER A 108 3.55 7.37 17.18
C SER A 108 4.38 8.41 17.95
N CYS A 109 4.78 9.49 17.28
CA CYS A 109 5.51 10.59 17.90
C CYS A 109 4.64 11.42 18.84
N ALA A 110 3.42 11.76 18.45
CA ALA A 110 2.50 12.52 19.28
C ALA A 110 2.09 11.75 20.55
N ASP A 111 2.01 10.40 20.47
CA ASP A 111 1.78 9.52 21.62
C ASP A 111 3.05 9.31 22.50
N GLY A 112 4.16 9.99 22.20
CA GLY A 112 5.41 9.85 22.95
C GLY A 112 6.09 8.47 22.80
N LYS A 113 5.71 7.66 21.83
CA LYS A 113 6.19 6.29 21.59
C LYS A 113 6.95 6.20 20.28
N PRO A 114 8.24 6.59 20.21
CA PRO A 114 9.02 6.54 18.99
C PRO A 114 9.05 5.12 18.39
N ILE A 115 9.26 5.04 17.08
CA ILE A 115 9.26 3.77 16.35
C ILE A 115 10.59 3.05 16.57
N ASN A 116 10.54 1.88 17.22
CA ASN A 116 11.65 0.94 17.24
C ASN A 116 11.59 0.07 15.98
N PHE A 117 12.48 0.36 15.01
CA PHE A 117 12.47 -0.27 13.69
C PHE A 117 13.03 -1.69 13.77
N PHE A 118 12.16 -2.68 13.78
CA PHE A 118 12.45 -4.12 13.93
C PHE A 118 13.37 -4.48 15.11
N GLY A 119 13.45 -3.65 16.14
CA GLY A 119 14.36 -3.85 17.27
C GLY A 119 15.82 -3.43 16.99
N TRP A 120 16.12 -2.93 15.81
CA TRP A 120 17.50 -2.59 15.41
C TRP A 120 17.91 -1.18 15.82
N PHE A 121 17.04 -0.20 15.62
CA PHE A 121 17.27 1.20 15.98
C PHE A 121 15.94 1.93 16.16
N THR A 122 16.01 3.07 16.83
CA THR A 122 14.83 3.92 17.03
C THR A 122 14.83 5.06 16.01
N ILE A 123 13.71 5.22 15.30
CA ILE A 123 13.49 6.38 14.42
C ILE A 123 13.15 7.58 15.31
N PRO A 124 13.93 8.68 15.25
CA PRO A 124 13.68 9.85 16.09
C PRO A 124 12.35 10.52 15.74
N CYS A 125 11.69 11.09 16.74
CA CYS A 125 10.48 11.87 16.55
C CYS A 125 10.82 13.31 16.11
N LEU A 126 10.14 13.80 15.10
CA LEU A 126 10.27 15.19 14.60
C LEU A 126 9.32 16.17 15.29
N ILE A 127 8.40 15.66 16.11
CA ILE A 127 7.44 16.45 16.89
C ILE A 127 7.46 15.99 18.34
N SER A 128 7.13 16.90 19.26
CA SER A 128 6.97 16.59 20.67
C SER A 128 5.66 15.84 20.94
N ALA A 129 5.62 15.09 22.05
CA ALA A 129 4.41 14.43 22.52
C ALA A 129 3.29 15.45 22.78
N ASN A 130 2.06 15.12 22.33
CA ASN A 130 0.87 15.95 22.47
C ASN A 130 -0.38 15.06 22.37
N ASP A 131 -1.08 14.85 23.46
CA ASP A 131 -2.22 13.94 23.56
C ASP A 131 -3.38 14.34 22.63
N HIS A 132 -3.64 15.64 22.47
CA HIS A 132 -4.69 16.12 21.57
C HIS A 132 -4.35 15.79 20.10
N LEU A 133 -3.10 16.02 19.70
CA LEU A 133 -2.64 15.68 18.35
C LEU A 133 -2.64 14.16 18.15
N ALA A 134 -2.24 13.38 19.16
CA ALA A 134 -2.28 11.91 19.09
C ALA A 134 -3.71 11.40 18.83
N GLY A 135 -4.70 11.94 19.52
CA GLY A 135 -6.12 11.60 19.28
C GLY A 135 -6.59 11.90 17.85
N ILE A 136 -6.22 13.06 17.30
CA ILE A 136 -6.55 13.43 15.91
C ILE A 136 -5.87 12.48 14.92
N MET A 137 -4.57 12.22 15.12
CA MET A 137 -3.80 11.31 14.24
C MET A 137 -4.31 9.89 14.30
N PHE A 138 -4.73 9.41 15.50
CA PHE A 138 -5.34 8.09 15.66
C PHE A 138 -6.62 7.95 14.84
N SER A 139 -7.58 8.86 15.03
CA SER A 139 -8.84 8.84 14.29
C SER A 139 -8.64 8.96 12.77
N THR A 140 -7.67 9.79 12.35
CA THR A 140 -7.31 9.93 10.94
C THR A 140 -6.71 8.64 10.39
N HIS A 141 -5.78 8.02 11.13
CA HIS A 141 -5.13 6.76 10.75
C HIS A 141 -6.15 5.63 10.59
N GLU A 142 -7.05 5.49 11.56
CA GLU A 142 -8.12 4.50 11.52
C GLU A 142 -9.06 4.73 10.32
N THR A 143 -9.51 5.97 10.10
CA THR A 143 -10.34 6.32 8.95
C THR A 143 -9.66 5.99 7.62
N LEU A 144 -8.39 6.35 7.47
CA LEU A 144 -7.61 6.04 6.27
C LEU A 144 -7.44 4.53 6.08
N ALA A 145 -7.33 3.73 7.16
CA ALA A 145 -7.28 2.28 7.06
C ALA A 145 -8.55 1.73 6.40
N PHE A 146 -9.73 2.14 6.84
CA PHE A 146 -10.98 1.73 6.20
C PHE A 146 -11.09 2.18 4.74
N ILE A 147 -10.63 3.40 4.44
CA ILE A 147 -10.61 3.90 3.05
C ILE A 147 -9.68 3.05 2.17
N ILE A 148 -8.47 2.70 2.67
CA ILE A 148 -7.54 1.82 1.93
C ILE A 148 -8.19 0.46 1.67
N LEU A 149 -8.80 -0.16 2.70
CA LEU A 149 -9.45 -1.45 2.57
C LEU A 149 -10.56 -1.43 1.51
N PHE A 150 -11.38 -0.38 1.52
CA PHE A 150 -12.47 -0.19 0.55
C PHE A 150 -11.94 0.01 -0.88
N VAL A 151 -10.99 0.93 -1.07
CA VAL A 151 -10.43 1.24 -2.41
C VAL A 151 -9.62 0.06 -2.95
N ALA A 152 -8.83 -0.62 -2.10
CA ALA A 152 -8.11 -1.84 -2.48
C ALA A 152 -9.07 -2.98 -2.81
N GLY A 153 -10.17 -3.12 -2.07
CA GLY A 153 -11.25 -4.06 -2.38
C GLY A 153 -11.83 -3.84 -3.77
N ILE A 154 -12.20 -2.59 -4.11
CA ILE A 154 -12.67 -2.22 -5.45
C ILE A 154 -11.61 -2.54 -6.51
N HIS A 155 -10.34 -2.23 -6.25
CA HIS A 155 -9.23 -2.54 -7.16
C HIS A 155 -9.12 -4.04 -7.46
N VAL A 156 -9.16 -4.87 -6.43
CA VAL A 156 -9.10 -6.34 -6.58
C VAL A 156 -10.33 -6.86 -7.30
N LEU A 157 -11.54 -6.43 -6.91
CA LEU A 157 -12.79 -6.85 -7.55
C LEU A 157 -12.83 -6.44 -9.03
N ALA A 158 -12.35 -5.25 -9.38
CA ALA A 158 -12.24 -4.82 -10.76
C ALA A 158 -11.28 -5.72 -11.56
N ALA A 159 -10.12 -6.07 -10.99
CA ALA A 159 -9.17 -6.98 -11.64
C ALA A 159 -9.76 -8.38 -11.85
N LEU A 160 -10.52 -8.90 -10.88
CA LEU A 160 -11.24 -10.18 -11.00
C LEU A 160 -12.37 -10.11 -12.02
N TYR A 161 -13.15 -9.02 -12.04
CA TYR A 161 -14.17 -8.77 -13.06
C TYR A 161 -13.59 -8.80 -14.46
N HIS A 162 -12.48 -8.10 -14.69
CA HIS A 162 -11.77 -8.12 -15.96
C HIS A 162 -11.31 -9.54 -16.35
N HIS A 163 -10.82 -10.30 -15.36
CA HIS A 163 -10.32 -11.65 -15.61
C HIS A 163 -11.43 -12.66 -15.93
N PHE A 164 -12.50 -12.69 -15.12
CA PHE A 164 -13.53 -13.74 -15.20
C PHE A 164 -14.70 -13.37 -16.12
N ILE A 165 -15.09 -12.10 -16.17
CA ILE A 165 -16.26 -11.62 -16.92
C ILE A 165 -15.84 -11.05 -18.28
N CYS A 166 -14.94 -10.06 -18.29
CA CYS A 166 -14.45 -9.49 -19.56
C CYS A 166 -13.48 -10.43 -20.29
N LYS A 167 -12.88 -11.39 -19.59
CA LYS A 167 -11.91 -12.37 -20.12
C LYS A 167 -10.71 -11.71 -20.81
N ASP A 168 -10.32 -10.54 -20.32
CA ASP A 168 -9.17 -9.79 -20.85
C ASP A 168 -7.87 -10.08 -20.09
N TYR A 169 -6.79 -9.40 -20.46
CA TYR A 169 -5.45 -9.65 -19.95
C TYR A 169 -5.04 -8.70 -18.80
N VAL A 170 -5.96 -7.89 -18.23
CA VAL A 170 -5.63 -6.90 -17.19
C VAL A 170 -4.91 -7.56 -16.02
N LEU A 171 -5.52 -8.56 -15.38
CA LEU A 171 -4.93 -9.29 -14.26
C LEU A 171 -3.68 -10.05 -14.67
N LYS A 172 -3.74 -10.79 -15.79
CA LYS A 172 -2.61 -11.62 -16.26
C LYS A 172 -1.33 -10.81 -16.47
N ARG A 173 -1.44 -9.55 -16.94
CA ARG A 173 -0.29 -8.66 -17.17
C ARG A 173 0.44 -8.30 -15.88
N MET A 174 -0.23 -8.41 -14.72
CA MET A 174 0.32 -8.04 -13.41
C MET A 174 0.80 -9.26 -12.61
N LEU A 175 0.42 -10.48 -12.99
CA LEU A 175 0.88 -11.70 -12.33
C LEU A 175 2.40 -11.87 -12.48
N PRO A 176 3.13 -12.32 -11.40
CA PRO A 176 4.59 -12.34 -11.38
C PRO A 176 5.22 -13.28 -12.40
N PHE A 177 4.59 -14.40 -12.73
CA PHE A 177 5.17 -15.47 -13.55
C PHE A 177 4.66 -15.52 -14.99
N THR A 178 3.82 -14.60 -15.43
CA THR A 178 3.33 -14.55 -16.82
C THR A 178 4.36 -13.84 -17.70
N SER A 179 5.23 -14.59 -18.33
CA SER A 179 6.34 -14.06 -19.14
C SER A 179 6.26 -14.33 -20.65
N LYS A 180 5.18 -14.88 -21.17
CA LYS A 180 5.09 -15.12 -22.63
C LYS A 180 3.64 -15.02 -23.11
N GLU A 181 3.29 -13.88 -23.68
CA GLU A 181 2.49 -13.79 -24.90
C GLU A 181 2.83 -12.52 -25.65
#